data_54d08ecb0d88132f2f042ab47a0a7dc2
#
_entry.id   54d08ecb0d88132f2f042ab47a0a7dc2
#
_cell.length_a   1.000
_cell.length_b   1.000
_cell.length_c   1.000
_cell.angle_alpha   90.00
_cell.angle_beta   90.00
_cell.angle_gamma   90.00
#
_symmetry.space_group_name_H-M   'P 1'
#
loop_
_entity.id
_entity.type
_entity.pdbx_description
1 polymer ?
#
loop_
_entity_poly.entity_id
_entity_poly.type
_entity_poly.pdbx_seq_one_letter_code
_entity_poly.pdbx_strand_id
1 'polypeptide(L)'
;MIIDSHNHIGKRKGINFTAEEMIEWLDKAGVDACVVTSQVETINNDYVAEMQKKYPDRIIGYAVVNPWEWEAEEELERCFI
;
A
#
# COMPACT_ATOMS: atom_id res chain seq x y z
N MET A 1 3.18 -0.50 20.91
CA MET A 1 3.22 -0.32 19.45
C MET A 1 1.82 -0.10 18.91
N ILE A 2 1.66 0.87 18.04
CA ILE A 2 0.38 1.18 17.40
C ILE A 2 0.53 0.96 15.90
N ILE A 3 -0.37 0.15 15.33
CA ILE A 3 -0.40 -0.14 13.90
C ILE A 3 -1.76 0.25 13.33
N ASP A 4 -1.79 1.14 12.35
CA ASP A 4 -3.01 1.48 11.64
C ASP A 4 -3.27 0.42 10.55
N SER A 5 -4.41 -0.24 10.62
CA SER A 5 -4.67 -1.46 9.85
C SER A 5 -5.30 -1.25 8.46
N HIS A 6 -5.64 -0.02 8.06
CA HIS A 6 -6.32 0.19 6.79
C HIS A 6 -5.97 1.53 6.17
N ASN A 7 -5.08 1.49 5.18
CA ASN A 7 -4.64 2.70 4.49
C ASN A 7 -4.37 2.42 3.02
N HIS A 8 -4.41 3.47 2.22
CA HIS A 8 -4.10 3.41 0.79
C HIS A 8 -3.03 4.43 0.44
N ILE A 9 -2.08 4.02 -0.40
CA ILE A 9 -1.06 4.92 -0.94
C ILE A 9 -1.05 4.83 -2.46
N GLY A 10 -0.49 5.85 -3.11
CA GLY A 10 -0.38 5.90 -4.56
C GLY A 10 -1.39 6.84 -5.18
N LYS A 11 -1.57 6.68 -6.49
CA LYS A 11 -2.38 7.61 -7.29
C LYS A 11 -3.87 7.30 -7.24
N ARG A 12 -4.67 8.36 -7.13
CA ARG A 12 -6.11 8.29 -7.24
C ARG A 12 -6.65 9.60 -7.81
N LYS A 13 -7.28 9.55 -8.98
CA LYS A 13 -7.96 10.71 -9.60
C LYS A 13 -7.11 12.01 -9.58
N GLY A 14 -5.88 11.92 -10.05
CA GLY A 14 -5.00 13.09 -10.10
C GLY A 14 -4.30 13.44 -8.79
N ILE A 15 -4.61 12.75 -7.71
CA ILE A 15 -3.93 12.90 -6.44
C ILE A 15 -2.93 11.75 -6.30
N ASN A 16 -1.73 12.05 -5.82
CA ASN A 16 -0.74 11.02 -5.52
C ASN A 16 -0.33 11.13 -4.05
N PHE A 17 -0.86 10.25 -3.22
CA PHE A 17 -0.50 10.20 -1.81
C PHE A 17 0.65 9.21 -1.64
N THR A 18 1.85 9.73 -1.45
CA THR A 18 3.06 8.91 -1.38
C THR A 18 3.23 8.23 -0.03
N ALA A 19 4.04 7.16 -0.02
CA ALA A 19 4.40 6.50 1.24
C ALA A 19 5.10 7.47 2.19
N GLU A 20 5.94 8.38 1.66
CA GLU A 20 6.63 9.38 2.47
C GLU A 20 5.65 10.32 3.17
N GLU A 21 4.59 10.74 2.48
CA GLU A 21 3.54 11.56 3.08
C GLU A 21 2.77 10.79 4.16
N MET A 22 2.51 9.50 3.91
CA MET A 22 1.87 8.64 4.92
C MET A 22 2.72 8.57 6.18
N ILE A 23 4.03 8.38 6.04
CA ILE A 23 4.95 8.29 7.19
C ILE A 23 4.96 9.61 7.98
N GLU A 24 4.89 10.75 7.32
CA GLU A 24 4.78 12.04 8.00
C GLU A 24 3.53 12.09 8.90
N TRP A 25 2.40 11.60 8.39
CA TRP A 25 1.16 11.55 9.17
C TRP A 25 1.26 10.56 10.33
N LEU A 26 1.90 9.40 10.11
CA LEU A 26 2.16 8.44 11.19
C LEU A 26 2.98 9.07 12.31
N ASP A 27 4.03 9.80 11.95
CA ASP A 27 4.90 10.46 12.92
C ASP A 27 4.13 11.50 13.74
N LYS A 28 3.30 12.30 13.08
CA LYS A 28 2.47 13.30 13.77
C LYS A 28 1.45 12.68 14.70
N ALA A 29 0.91 11.53 14.36
CA ALA A 29 -0.11 10.85 15.15
C ALA A 29 0.48 9.91 16.21
N GLY A 30 1.80 9.70 16.22
CA GLY A 30 2.44 8.77 17.15
C GLY A 30 2.15 7.31 16.82
N VAL A 31 1.88 7.02 15.55
CA VAL A 31 1.61 5.65 15.07
C VAL A 31 2.89 5.04 14.51
N ASP A 32 3.19 3.81 14.91
CA ASP A 32 4.47 3.18 14.58
C ASP A 32 4.54 2.65 13.15
N ALA A 33 3.47 2.02 12.67
CA ALA A 33 3.43 1.42 11.34
C ALA A 33 2.00 1.42 10.80
N CYS A 34 1.87 1.13 9.51
CA CYS A 34 0.56 1.02 8.88
C CYS A 34 0.53 -0.12 7.87
N VAL A 35 -0.65 -0.71 7.74
CA VAL A 35 -0.94 -1.66 6.66
C VAL A 35 -1.48 -0.84 5.49
N VAL A 36 -0.90 -1.01 4.31
CA VAL A 36 -1.29 -0.26 3.11
C VAL A 36 -1.58 -1.17 1.93
N THR A 37 -2.51 -0.72 1.11
CA THR A 37 -2.71 -1.23 -0.26
C THR A 37 -2.60 -0.06 -1.22
N SER A 38 -2.50 -0.33 -2.50
CA SER A 38 -2.68 0.72 -3.49
C SER A 38 -4.15 1.12 -3.56
N GLN A 39 -4.45 2.21 -4.26
CA GLN A 39 -5.83 2.65 -4.47
C GLN A 39 -6.56 1.64 -5.36
N VAL A 40 -7.83 1.37 -5.04
CA VAL A 40 -8.61 0.36 -5.75
C VAL A 40 -8.86 0.77 -7.21
N GLU A 41 -9.03 2.07 -7.46
CA GLU A 41 -9.24 2.60 -8.81
C GLU A 41 -7.97 2.62 -9.65
N THR A 42 -6.80 2.57 -9.00
CA THR A 42 -5.50 2.61 -9.67
C THR A 42 -4.58 1.63 -8.97
N ILE A 43 -4.77 0.36 -9.25
CA ILE A 43 -4.01 -0.72 -8.61
C ILE A 43 -2.54 -0.65 -9.04
N ASN A 44 -1.64 -0.60 -8.06
CA ASN A 44 -0.21 -0.61 -8.29
C ASN A 44 0.49 -1.36 -7.15
N ASN A 45 0.43 -2.67 -7.21
CA ASN A 45 1.03 -3.53 -6.19
C ASN A 45 2.56 -3.42 -6.17
N ASP A 46 3.17 -3.13 -7.32
CA ASP A 46 4.63 -2.94 -7.39
C ASP A 46 5.09 -1.75 -6.56
N TYR A 47 4.35 -0.66 -6.60
CA TYR A 47 4.67 0.51 -5.78
C TYR A 47 4.57 0.18 -4.29
N VAL A 48 3.52 -0.53 -3.88
CA VAL A 48 3.34 -0.93 -2.49
C VAL A 48 4.49 -1.84 -2.04
N ALA A 49 4.86 -2.83 -2.85
CA ALA A 49 5.97 -3.73 -2.56
C ALA A 49 7.31 -2.98 -2.44
N GLU A 50 7.53 -2.02 -3.33
CA GLU A 50 8.73 -1.18 -3.31
C GLU A 50 8.79 -0.34 -2.04
N MET A 51 7.67 0.23 -1.62
CA MET A 51 7.62 1.06 -0.41
C MET A 51 7.77 0.23 0.86
N GLN A 52 7.23 -0.99 0.90
CA GLN A 52 7.47 -1.91 2.02
C GLN A 52 8.95 -2.25 2.12
N LYS A 53 9.60 -2.48 1.00
CA LYS A 53 11.02 -2.79 0.96
C LYS A 53 11.88 -1.60 1.41
N LYS A 54 11.45 -0.39 1.06
CA LYS A 54 12.17 0.85 1.42
C LYS A 54 11.97 1.22 2.88
N TYR A 55 10.78 0.96 3.43
CA TYR A 55 10.42 1.33 4.81
C TYR A 55 9.87 0.11 5.57
N PRO A 56 10.69 -0.93 5.77
CA PRO A 56 10.19 -2.21 6.31
C PRO A 56 9.65 -2.12 7.74
N ASP A 57 10.07 -1.13 8.52
CA ASP A 57 9.61 -0.95 9.90
C ASP A 57 8.33 -0.10 10.00
N ARG A 58 7.92 0.51 8.90
CA ARG A 58 6.81 1.47 8.91
C ARG A 58 5.67 1.06 7.97
N ILE A 59 5.97 0.42 6.86
CA ILE A 59 5.00 0.07 5.82
C ILE A 59 4.85 -1.44 5.73
N ILE A 60 3.63 -1.92 5.95
CA ILE A 60 3.27 -3.34 5.76
C ILE A 60 2.36 -3.38 4.53
N GLY A 61 2.87 -3.89 3.42
CA GLY A 61 2.16 -3.89 2.16
C GLY A 61 1.28 -5.11 1.97
N TYR A 62 0.05 -4.89 1.51
CA TYR A 62 -0.84 -5.95 1.10
C TYR A 62 -1.15 -5.78 -0.38
N ALA A 63 -1.24 -6.89 -1.10
CA ALA A 63 -1.66 -6.88 -2.48
C ALA A 63 -3.17 -6.65 -2.58
N VAL A 64 -3.58 -5.98 -3.65
CA VAL A 64 -4.99 -5.81 -3.98
C VAL A 64 -5.20 -6.18 -5.43
N VAL A 65 -6.31 -6.87 -5.72
CA VAL A 65 -6.68 -7.21 -7.09
C VAL A 65 -8.17 -6.90 -7.29
N ASN A 66 -8.55 -6.66 -8.54
CA ASN A 66 -9.95 -6.55 -8.90
C ASN A 66 -10.44 -7.95 -9.28
N PRO A 67 -11.30 -8.58 -8.47
CA PRO A 67 -11.71 -9.97 -8.71
C PRO A 67 -12.53 -10.17 -9.99
N TRP A 68 -13.00 -9.08 -10.59
CA TRP A 68 -13.76 -9.12 -11.83
C TRP A 68 -12.88 -9.14 -13.08
N GLU A 69 -11.58 -8.95 -12.94
CA GLU A 69 -10.63 -8.99 -14.05
C GLU A 69 -10.06 -10.39 -14.26
N TRP A 70 -9.77 -10.73 -15.52
CA TRP A 70 -9.26 -12.04 -15.89
C TRP A 70 -7.90 -12.35 -15.25
N GLU A 71 -7.09 -11.33 -15.08
CA GLU A 71 -5.72 -11.47 -14.57
C GLU A 71 -5.62 -11.42 -13.04
N ALA A 72 -6.75 -11.33 -12.32
CA ALA A 72 -6.74 -11.14 -10.87
C ALA A 72 -5.99 -12.24 -10.14
N GLU A 73 -6.22 -13.50 -10.50
CA GLU A 73 -5.56 -14.63 -9.87
C GLU A 73 -4.05 -14.64 -10.15
N GLU A 74 -3.67 -14.38 -11.40
CA GLU A 74 -2.26 -14.31 -11.78
C GLU A 74 -1.54 -13.17 -11.08
N GLU A 75 -2.17 -12.02 -10.97
CA GLU A 75 -1.59 -10.88 -10.26
C GLU A 75 -1.40 -11.20 -8.78
N LEU A 76 -2.38 -11.85 -8.16
CA LEU A 76 -2.27 -12.23 -6.75
C LEU A 76 -1.10 -13.19 -6.55
N GLU A 77 -0.95 -14.20 -7.40
CA GLU A 77 0.17 -15.13 -7.34
C GLU A 77 1.51 -14.41 -7.51
N ARG A 78 1.59 -13.48 -8.46
CA ARG A 78 2.81 -12.70 -8.71
C ARG A 78 3.25 -11.94 -7.45
N CYS A 79 2.31 -11.44 -6.67
CA CYS A 79 2.61 -10.66 -5.47
C CYS A 79 3.17 -11.49 -4.32
N PHE A 80 3.00 -12.80 -4.36
CA PHE A 80 3.49 -13.71 -3.31
C PHE A 80 4.84 -14.36 -3.62
N ILE A 81 5.45 -14.02 -4.74
CA ILE A 81 6.74 -14.60 -5.12
C ILE A 81 7.91 -13.72 -4.67
#